data_99f2d2fc086219f9a8a907dcc813e645
#
_entry.id   99f2d2fc086219f9a8a907dcc813e645
#
_cell.length_a   1.000
_cell.length_b   1.000
_cell.length_c   1.000
_cell.angle_alpha   90.00
_cell.angle_beta   90.00
_cell.angle_gamma   90.00
#
_symmetry.space_group_name_H-M   'P 1'
#
loop_
_entity.id
_entity.type
_entity.pdbx_description
1 polymer ?
#
loop_
_entity_poly.entity_id
_entity_poly.type
_entity_poly.pdbx_seq_one_letter_code
_entity_poly.pdbx_strand_id
1 'polypeptide(L)'
;MTNVRPVKPTKGGKVRVARLTDLAALGELSRLCQDERSATRSLGLPVSGPPIGVFSLFRLPLGAFQPHDLMYVYEESGRLSGLIRVERDSVRDEWTIVELDAVGSSNAGDIRFRLVQQLIREASKRGAGRLHVACADRDGNVELFMQAGFARYGDEHVLYRDGGQELPAAWTDERARACGIRPATPLDALPLARLYATVTPQPVQRLEGIRLPDWERQGTNWRVPRSSLAPILRFADVEAFVQETPGGGGADGTGLDGFAQIGVAKEDQPHYLKILGRPDGDLSGLTEFALGVIRSRTERPGARRERGVIAPVRTYESPIDRRLEDAGFGTIATVTLLMKETLVRVADPALVPAGVR
;
A
#
# COMPACT_ATOMS: atom_id res chain seq x y z
N MET A 1 49.80 10.56 -33.69
CA MET A 1 48.39 10.97 -33.96
C MET A 1 47.50 9.78 -33.70
N THR A 2 46.90 9.73 -32.50
CA THR A 2 46.06 8.61 -32.05
C THR A 2 44.64 8.86 -32.56
N ASN A 3 44.15 7.96 -33.40
CA ASN A 3 42.85 8.04 -34.05
C ASN A 3 41.77 7.70 -33.03
N VAL A 4 41.21 8.69 -32.36
CA VAL A 4 40.02 8.55 -31.45
C VAL A 4 38.79 8.33 -32.35
N ARG A 5 38.35 7.08 -32.44
CA ARG A 5 37.05 6.76 -33.08
C ARG A 5 35.94 7.47 -32.34
N PRO A 6 35.07 8.21 -33.05
CA PRO A 6 33.92 8.82 -32.41
C PRO A 6 33.03 7.72 -31.78
N VAL A 7 32.80 7.82 -30.49
CA VAL A 7 31.84 6.99 -29.78
C VAL A 7 30.47 7.30 -30.37
N LYS A 8 29.86 6.30 -31.03
CA LYS A 8 28.48 6.43 -31.51
C LYS A 8 27.59 6.78 -30.33
N PRO A 9 26.72 7.82 -30.45
CA PRO A 9 25.78 8.14 -29.38
C PRO A 9 24.92 6.89 -29.11
N THR A 10 25.02 6.37 -27.90
CA THR A 10 24.17 5.28 -27.41
C THR A 10 22.72 5.70 -27.62
N LYS A 11 21.97 4.93 -28.38
CA LYS A 11 20.50 5.12 -28.51
C LYS A 11 19.95 5.09 -27.09
N GLY A 12 19.49 6.24 -26.58
CA GLY A 12 18.93 6.34 -25.24
C GLY A 12 17.83 5.30 -25.03
N GLY A 13 17.83 4.68 -23.85
CA GLY A 13 16.86 3.66 -23.53
C GLY A 13 15.41 4.20 -23.56
N LYS A 14 14.46 3.31 -23.76
CA LYS A 14 13.03 3.61 -23.94
C LYS A 14 12.21 3.02 -22.78
N VAL A 15 11.31 3.83 -22.22
CA VAL A 15 10.28 3.32 -21.32
C VAL A 15 9.05 2.88 -22.15
N ARG A 16 8.56 1.69 -21.88
CA ARG A 16 7.38 1.11 -22.51
C ARG A 16 6.57 0.25 -21.53
N VAL A 17 5.35 -0.06 -21.89
CA VAL A 17 4.54 -1.05 -21.16
C VAL A 17 5.21 -2.43 -21.27
N ALA A 18 5.22 -3.18 -20.17
CA ALA A 18 5.70 -4.55 -20.15
C ALA A 18 4.80 -5.45 -21.02
N ARG A 19 5.40 -6.47 -21.65
CA ARG A 19 4.74 -7.44 -22.50
C ARG A 19 4.90 -8.85 -21.96
N LEU A 20 4.06 -9.77 -22.39
CA LEU A 20 4.18 -11.18 -22.02
C LEU A 20 5.56 -11.78 -22.40
N THR A 21 6.13 -11.32 -23.50
CA THR A 21 7.45 -11.74 -23.96
C THR A 21 8.58 -11.30 -23.02
N ASP A 22 8.34 -10.36 -22.11
CA ASP A 22 9.34 -9.85 -21.18
C ASP A 22 9.48 -10.71 -19.90
N LEU A 23 8.66 -11.73 -19.73
CA LEU A 23 8.58 -12.55 -18.50
C LEU A 23 9.94 -13.07 -18.03
N ALA A 24 10.71 -13.66 -18.92
CA ALA A 24 12.01 -14.21 -18.58
C ALA A 24 12.99 -13.10 -18.15
N ALA A 25 13.01 -11.98 -18.88
CA ALA A 25 13.87 -10.84 -18.58
C ALA A 25 13.43 -10.12 -17.28
N LEU A 26 12.12 -10.05 -17.00
CA LEU A 26 11.60 -9.52 -15.73
C LEU A 26 11.95 -10.40 -14.55
N GLY A 27 11.89 -11.72 -14.71
CA GLY A 27 12.31 -12.67 -13.68
C GLY A 27 13.82 -12.53 -13.37
N GLU A 28 14.66 -12.36 -14.38
CA GLU A 28 16.08 -12.10 -14.21
C GLU A 28 16.35 -10.75 -13.55
N LEU A 29 15.68 -9.67 -13.98
CA LEU A 29 15.78 -8.35 -13.38
C LEU A 29 15.39 -8.39 -11.90
N SER A 30 14.26 -9.02 -11.57
CA SER A 30 13.81 -9.17 -10.19
C SER A 30 14.82 -9.94 -9.34
N ARG A 31 15.43 -11.00 -9.89
CA ARG A 31 16.47 -11.76 -9.21
C ARG A 31 17.75 -10.92 -8.97
N LEU A 32 18.20 -10.17 -9.95
CA LEU A 32 19.34 -9.27 -9.81
C LEU A 32 19.10 -8.19 -8.74
N CYS A 33 17.88 -7.66 -8.65
CA CYS A 33 17.52 -6.71 -7.60
C CYS A 33 17.38 -7.34 -6.19
N GLN A 34 17.25 -8.67 -6.10
CA GLN A 34 17.16 -9.41 -4.84
C GLN A 34 18.52 -9.90 -4.32
N ASP A 35 19.52 -10.08 -5.20
CA ASP A 35 20.84 -10.63 -4.85
C ASP A 35 21.69 -9.69 -3.96
N GLU A 36 21.32 -8.43 -3.82
CA GLU A 36 21.87 -7.55 -2.79
C GLU A 36 21.23 -7.89 -1.44
N ARG A 37 21.75 -8.90 -0.77
CA ARG A 37 21.60 -9.40 0.62
C ARG A 37 20.57 -8.74 1.58
N SER A 38 19.63 -7.99 1.11
CA SER A 38 18.49 -7.47 1.88
C SER A 38 17.20 -7.76 1.11
N ALA A 39 16.21 -8.32 1.80
CA ALA A 39 14.89 -8.61 1.26
C ALA A 39 14.09 -7.36 0.83
N THR A 40 14.76 -6.26 0.56
CA THR A 40 14.16 -4.96 0.27
C THR A 40 14.50 -4.56 -1.15
N ARG A 41 13.49 -4.52 -1.98
CA ARG A 41 13.55 -3.93 -3.32
C ARG A 41 13.86 -2.43 -3.24
N SER A 42 14.10 -1.76 -4.35
CA SER A 42 14.59 -0.38 -4.36
C SER A 42 13.71 0.65 -3.65
N LEU A 43 12.43 0.38 -3.42
CA LEU A 43 11.60 1.19 -2.51
C LEU A 43 11.93 0.98 -1.03
N GLY A 44 12.67 -0.06 -0.67
CA GLY A 44 13.10 -0.33 0.69
C GLY A 44 11.99 -0.77 1.65
N LEU A 45 10.88 -1.27 1.13
CA LEU A 45 9.79 -1.82 1.96
C LEU A 45 10.21 -3.18 2.54
N PRO A 46 9.87 -3.47 3.82
CA PRO A 46 10.30 -4.70 4.49
C PRO A 46 9.61 -5.96 3.99
N VAL A 47 8.57 -5.82 3.20
CA VAL A 47 7.86 -6.89 2.54
C VAL A 47 7.78 -6.61 1.05
N SER A 48 7.91 -7.65 0.26
CA SER A 48 7.74 -7.59 -1.18
C SER A 48 6.38 -8.14 -1.55
N GLY A 49 5.74 -7.54 -2.55
CA GLY A 49 4.58 -8.14 -3.19
C GLY A 49 4.94 -9.50 -3.80
N PRO A 50 3.94 -10.29 -4.22
CA PRO A 50 4.19 -11.58 -4.86
C PRO A 50 5.12 -11.40 -6.06
N PRO A 51 5.99 -12.38 -6.34
CA PRO A 51 6.90 -12.32 -7.46
C PRO A 51 6.12 -12.12 -8.76
N ILE A 52 6.76 -11.46 -9.73
CA ILE A 52 6.18 -11.27 -11.05
C ILE A 52 6.01 -12.64 -11.69
N GLY A 53 4.78 -13.12 -11.74
CA GLY A 53 4.42 -14.39 -12.35
C GLY A 53 3.68 -14.22 -13.66
N VAL A 54 3.52 -15.30 -14.41
CA VAL A 54 2.77 -15.34 -15.68
C VAL A 54 1.40 -14.70 -15.52
N PHE A 55 0.71 -14.94 -14.41
CA PHE A 55 -0.62 -14.39 -14.15
C PHE A 55 -0.66 -12.87 -13.91
N SER A 56 0.40 -12.26 -13.39
CA SER A 56 0.47 -10.81 -13.24
C SER A 56 0.61 -10.11 -14.59
N LEU A 57 1.19 -10.76 -15.58
CA LEU A 57 1.34 -10.22 -16.93
C LEU A 57 0.15 -10.55 -17.84
N PHE A 58 -0.56 -11.66 -17.65
CA PHE A 58 -1.81 -11.94 -18.36
C PHE A 58 -2.89 -10.89 -18.12
N ARG A 59 -2.81 -10.15 -17.01
CA ARG A 59 -3.70 -9.03 -16.71
C ARG A 59 -3.35 -7.74 -17.46
N LEU A 60 -2.19 -7.68 -18.12
CA LEU A 60 -1.70 -6.46 -18.78
C LEU A 60 -2.31 -6.12 -20.15
N PRO A 61 -2.65 -7.07 -21.05
CA PRO A 61 -2.97 -6.70 -22.43
C PRO A 61 -4.41 -6.89 -22.89
N LEU A 62 -5.29 -7.46 -22.08
CA LEU A 62 -6.68 -7.67 -22.49
C LEU A 62 -7.49 -6.39 -22.28
N GLY A 63 -7.50 -5.52 -23.26
CA GLY A 63 -8.06 -4.16 -23.23
C GLY A 63 -9.56 -4.01 -22.94
N ALA A 64 -10.26 -5.10 -22.61
CA ALA A 64 -11.65 -5.06 -22.16
C ALA A 64 -11.80 -5.11 -20.64
N PHE A 65 -10.79 -5.59 -19.91
CA PHE A 65 -10.77 -5.61 -18.44
C PHE A 65 -9.64 -4.70 -18.01
N GLN A 66 -9.96 -3.63 -17.31
CA GLN A 66 -8.95 -2.72 -16.77
C GLN A 66 -8.10 -3.48 -15.75
N PRO A 67 -6.84 -3.81 -16.05
CA PRO A 67 -5.99 -4.53 -15.11
C PRO A 67 -5.76 -3.63 -13.90
N HIS A 68 -5.86 -4.18 -12.67
CA HIS A 68 -5.57 -3.43 -11.46
C HIS A 68 -4.09 -3.04 -11.39
N ASP A 69 -3.20 -3.84 -12.01
CA ASP A 69 -1.77 -3.61 -12.02
C ASP A 69 -1.30 -3.14 -13.40
N LEU A 70 -0.50 -2.08 -13.42
CA LEU A 70 0.21 -1.61 -14.59
C LEU A 70 1.72 -1.74 -14.35
N MET A 71 2.44 -2.13 -15.40
CA MET A 71 3.88 -2.28 -15.35
C MET A 71 4.53 -1.61 -16.56
N TYR A 72 5.53 -0.78 -16.30
CA TYR A 72 6.40 -0.20 -17.32
C TYR A 72 7.82 -0.69 -17.12
N VAL A 73 8.52 -0.86 -18.20
CA VAL A 73 9.93 -1.31 -18.23
C VAL A 73 10.79 -0.30 -18.97
N TYR A 74 12.03 -0.19 -18.53
CA TYR A 74 13.08 0.53 -19.25
C TYR A 74 13.91 -0.47 -20.04
N GLU A 75 13.94 -0.27 -21.37
CA GLU A 75 14.68 -1.11 -22.29
C GLU A 75 15.80 -0.32 -22.95
N GLU A 76 17.01 -0.84 -22.89
CA GLU A 76 18.20 -0.30 -23.55
C GLU A 76 18.92 -1.41 -24.30
N SER A 77 19.17 -1.20 -25.58
CA SER A 77 19.88 -2.18 -26.44
C SER A 77 19.29 -3.60 -26.40
N GLY A 78 17.94 -3.71 -26.26
CA GLY A 78 17.24 -4.99 -26.21
C GLY A 78 17.27 -5.70 -24.85
N ARG A 79 17.81 -5.05 -23.81
CA ARG A 79 17.82 -5.57 -22.44
C ARG A 79 16.94 -4.71 -21.52
N LEU A 80 16.28 -5.36 -20.58
CA LEU A 80 15.55 -4.67 -19.53
C LEU A 80 16.50 -4.29 -18.40
N SER A 81 16.50 -3.00 -18.03
CA SER A 81 17.38 -2.45 -16.99
C SER A 81 16.60 -1.80 -15.85
N GLY A 82 15.27 -1.74 -15.93
CA GLY A 82 14.44 -1.22 -14.85
C GLY A 82 12.97 -1.51 -15.06
N LEU A 83 12.22 -1.47 -13.98
CA LEU A 83 10.78 -1.61 -13.97
C LEU A 83 10.12 -0.70 -12.94
N ILE A 84 8.87 -0.31 -13.20
CA ILE A 84 7.97 0.30 -12.24
C ILE A 84 6.62 -0.41 -12.32
N ARG A 85 6.11 -0.82 -11.16
CA ARG A 85 4.80 -1.45 -11.04
C ARG A 85 3.88 -0.57 -10.21
N VAL A 86 2.64 -0.47 -10.65
CA VAL A 86 1.63 0.38 -10.07
C VAL A 86 0.35 -0.40 -9.88
N GLU A 87 -0.22 -0.31 -8.71
CA GLU A 87 -1.56 -0.78 -8.44
C GLU A 87 -2.55 0.38 -8.57
N ARG A 88 -3.65 0.14 -9.28
CA ARG A 88 -4.70 1.14 -9.52
C ARG A 88 -5.88 0.88 -8.61
N ASP A 89 -6.36 1.92 -7.97
CA ASP A 89 -7.67 1.93 -7.36
C ASP A 89 -8.67 2.50 -8.37
N SER A 90 -9.46 1.61 -8.99
CA SER A 90 -10.43 2.01 -10.01
C SER A 90 -11.60 2.83 -9.46
N VAL A 91 -11.81 2.78 -8.15
CA VAL A 91 -12.91 3.48 -7.49
C VAL A 91 -12.55 4.93 -7.15
N ARG A 92 -11.26 5.15 -6.83
CA ARG A 92 -10.78 6.44 -6.32
C ARG A 92 -9.94 7.22 -7.32
N ASP A 93 -9.78 6.74 -8.54
CA ASP A 93 -8.87 7.32 -9.55
C ASP A 93 -7.47 7.59 -9.00
N GLU A 94 -6.99 6.68 -8.15
CA GLU A 94 -5.69 6.74 -7.50
C GLU A 94 -4.81 5.56 -7.89
N TRP A 95 -3.52 5.85 -8.05
CA TRP A 95 -2.53 4.83 -8.33
C TRP A 95 -1.47 4.80 -7.23
N THR A 96 -1.07 3.60 -6.82
CA THR A 96 -0.01 3.41 -5.84
C THR A 96 1.18 2.74 -6.50
N ILE A 97 2.35 3.36 -6.43
CA ILE A 97 3.61 2.76 -6.86
C ILE A 97 3.99 1.71 -5.82
N VAL A 98 4.05 0.45 -6.24
CA VAL A 98 4.33 -0.70 -5.36
C VAL A 98 5.69 -1.32 -5.60
N GLU A 99 6.35 -0.97 -6.72
CA GLU A 99 7.67 -1.47 -7.06
C GLU A 99 8.37 -0.50 -8.02
N LEU A 100 9.66 -0.23 -7.79
CA LEU A 100 10.50 0.60 -8.63
C LEU A 100 11.93 0.07 -8.56
N ASP A 101 12.34 -0.70 -9.54
CA ASP A 101 13.62 -1.36 -9.58
C ASP A 101 14.45 -0.91 -10.78
N ALA A 102 15.76 -0.83 -10.63
CA ALA A 102 16.67 -0.62 -11.72
C ALA A 102 18.01 -1.29 -11.42
N VAL A 103 18.63 -1.85 -12.46
CA VAL A 103 19.99 -2.42 -12.40
C VAL A 103 20.95 -1.51 -13.14
N GLY A 104 22.19 -1.45 -12.66
CA GLY A 104 23.25 -0.64 -13.24
C GLY A 104 23.81 0.37 -12.24
N SER A 105 25.06 0.19 -11.84
CA SER A 105 25.72 0.95 -10.76
C SER A 105 25.88 2.45 -11.06
N SER A 106 25.90 2.87 -12.32
CA SER A 106 26.18 4.28 -12.69
C SER A 106 24.96 5.07 -13.16
N ASN A 107 23.87 4.42 -13.58
CA ASN A 107 22.70 5.08 -14.17
C ASN A 107 21.33 4.61 -13.61
N ALA A 108 21.33 3.79 -12.57
CA ALA A 108 20.09 3.28 -11.96
C ALA A 108 19.17 4.42 -11.50
N GLY A 109 19.72 5.50 -10.95
CA GLY A 109 18.93 6.69 -10.56
C GLY A 109 18.24 7.36 -11.73
N ASP A 110 18.94 7.55 -12.86
CA ASP A 110 18.34 8.12 -14.09
C ASP A 110 17.25 7.20 -14.67
N ILE A 111 17.47 5.89 -14.69
CA ILE A 111 16.47 4.92 -15.14
C ILE A 111 15.22 5.01 -14.27
N ARG A 112 15.37 5.01 -12.94
CA ARG A 112 14.25 5.12 -12.00
C ARG A 112 13.50 6.43 -12.22
N PHE A 113 14.19 7.55 -12.35
CA PHE A 113 13.59 8.84 -12.60
C PHE A 113 12.79 8.88 -13.91
N ARG A 114 13.32 8.31 -15.01
CA ARG A 114 12.62 8.20 -16.31
C ARG A 114 11.37 7.34 -16.20
N LEU A 115 11.42 6.25 -15.46
CA LEU A 115 10.26 5.38 -15.20
C LEU A 115 9.16 6.16 -14.46
N VAL A 116 9.50 6.89 -13.39
CA VAL A 116 8.56 7.73 -12.63
C VAL A 116 7.98 8.83 -13.50
N GLN A 117 8.80 9.53 -14.28
CA GLN A 117 8.33 10.58 -15.20
C GLN A 117 7.35 10.04 -16.25
N GLN A 118 7.63 8.87 -16.82
CA GLN A 118 6.71 8.23 -17.76
C GLN A 118 5.41 7.84 -17.08
N LEU A 119 5.48 7.29 -15.87
CA LEU A 119 4.30 6.93 -15.09
C LEU A 119 3.41 8.15 -14.83
N ILE A 120 3.98 9.28 -14.41
CA ILE A 120 3.22 10.53 -14.18
C ILE A 120 2.48 10.94 -15.44
N ARG A 121 3.13 10.91 -16.61
CA ARG A 121 2.50 11.24 -17.90
C ARG A 121 1.34 10.29 -18.23
N GLU A 122 1.53 9.01 -18.03
CA GLU A 122 0.48 8.00 -18.31
C GLU A 122 -0.68 8.07 -17.31
N ALA A 123 -0.39 8.33 -16.03
CA ALA A 123 -1.39 8.54 -15.01
C ALA A 123 -2.30 9.72 -15.34
N SER A 124 -1.70 10.87 -15.69
CA SER A 124 -2.43 12.06 -16.11
C SER A 124 -3.31 11.82 -17.34
N LYS A 125 -2.79 11.12 -18.37
CA LYS A 125 -3.56 10.75 -19.57
C LYS A 125 -4.75 9.84 -19.28
N ARG A 126 -4.63 8.97 -18.26
CA ARG A 126 -5.66 7.98 -17.91
C ARG A 126 -6.59 8.45 -16.79
N GLY A 127 -6.50 9.72 -16.40
CA GLY A 127 -7.41 10.31 -15.43
C GLY A 127 -7.12 9.97 -13.97
N ALA A 128 -5.93 9.43 -13.65
CA ALA A 128 -5.55 9.26 -12.25
C ALA A 128 -5.36 10.64 -11.61
N GLY A 129 -6.12 10.95 -10.57
CA GLY A 129 -6.03 12.22 -9.85
C GLY A 129 -4.85 12.29 -8.88
N ARG A 130 -4.42 11.12 -8.37
CA ARG A 130 -3.35 11.03 -7.37
C ARG A 130 -2.44 9.83 -7.61
N LEU A 131 -1.15 10.04 -7.35
CA LEU A 131 -0.13 9.01 -7.30
C LEU A 131 0.42 8.94 -5.89
N HIS A 132 0.40 7.76 -5.28
CA HIS A 132 0.95 7.49 -3.95
C HIS A 132 2.18 6.60 -4.03
N VAL A 133 3.11 6.80 -3.13
CA VAL A 133 4.25 5.91 -2.92
C VAL A 133 4.64 5.92 -1.45
N ALA A 134 5.10 4.76 -0.96
CA ALA A 134 5.80 4.62 0.29
C ALA A 134 7.19 4.08 0.01
N CYS A 135 8.22 4.66 0.60
CA CYS A 135 9.59 4.19 0.43
C CYS A 135 10.42 4.44 1.70
N ALA A 136 11.42 3.59 1.91
CA ALA A 136 12.42 3.85 2.92
C ALA A 136 13.29 5.04 2.51
N ASP A 137 13.72 5.84 3.49
CA ASP A 137 14.64 6.97 3.29
C ASP A 137 16.07 6.45 3.14
N ARG A 138 16.34 5.79 2.02
CA ARG A 138 17.64 5.25 1.64
C ARG A 138 17.79 5.25 0.12
N ASP A 139 19.02 5.15 -0.38
CA ASP A 139 19.35 5.07 -1.80
C ASP A 139 18.77 6.25 -2.63
N GLY A 140 18.56 7.41 -1.97
CA GLY A 140 18.01 8.60 -2.59
C GLY A 140 16.54 8.45 -3.01
N ASN A 141 15.77 7.55 -2.40
CA ASN A 141 14.38 7.32 -2.76
C ASN A 141 13.50 8.55 -2.56
N VAL A 142 13.57 9.16 -1.38
CA VAL A 142 12.75 10.33 -1.04
C VAL A 142 13.07 11.49 -1.99
N GLU A 143 14.37 11.77 -2.21
CA GLU A 143 14.84 12.82 -3.11
C GLU A 143 14.37 12.58 -4.55
N LEU A 144 14.44 11.34 -5.03
CA LEU A 144 14.00 10.98 -6.38
C LEU A 144 12.53 11.31 -6.61
N PHE A 145 11.66 10.95 -5.66
CA PHE A 145 10.24 11.26 -5.75
C PHE A 145 9.95 12.75 -5.57
N MET A 146 10.66 13.42 -4.65
CA MET A 146 10.54 14.89 -4.49
C MET A 146 10.97 15.63 -5.75
N GLN A 147 12.05 15.23 -6.40
CA GLN A 147 12.47 15.77 -7.70
C GLN A 147 11.45 15.52 -8.81
N ALA A 148 10.70 14.40 -8.74
CA ALA A 148 9.59 14.12 -9.64
C ALA A 148 8.31 14.90 -9.28
N GLY A 149 8.36 15.74 -8.22
CA GLY A 149 7.28 16.62 -7.78
C GLY A 149 6.25 15.95 -6.86
N PHE A 150 6.65 14.88 -6.15
CA PHE A 150 5.87 14.34 -5.03
C PHE A 150 6.10 15.18 -3.78
N ALA A 151 5.07 15.31 -2.95
CA ALA A 151 5.14 15.93 -1.63
C ALA A 151 5.12 14.86 -0.54
N ARG A 152 6.02 14.97 0.45
CA ARG A 152 5.99 14.17 1.66
C ARG A 152 4.80 14.61 2.52
N TYR A 153 4.04 13.65 3.07
CA TYR A 153 2.90 13.96 3.94
C TYR A 153 2.87 13.19 5.26
N GLY A 154 3.81 12.29 5.47
CA GLY A 154 3.94 11.57 6.73
C GLY A 154 4.96 10.45 6.66
N ASP A 155 5.14 9.81 7.80
CA ASP A 155 5.94 8.61 7.95
C ASP A 155 5.11 7.52 8.62
N GLU A 156 5.49 6.27 8.37
CA GLU A 156 4.84 5.09 8.91
C GLU A 156 5.90 4.15 9.45
N HIS A 157 5.76 3.75 10.71
CA HIS A 157 6.51 2.65 11.30
C HIS A 157 5.89 1.34 10.83
N VAL A 158 6.73 0.43 10.41
CA VAL A 158 6.32 -0.94 10.09
C VAL A 158 6.78 -1.81 11.24
N LEU A 159 5.81 -2.29 12.01
CA LEU A 159 6.04 -3.17 13.14
C LEU A 159 5.82 -4.61 12.70
N TYR A 160 6.57 -5.52 13.31
CA TYR A 160 6.49 -6.94 13.02
C TYR A 160 6.53 -7.74 14.31
N ARG A 161 5.64 -8.72 14.43
CA ARG A 161 5.61 -9.72 15.47
C ARG A 161 5.96 -11.07 14.87
N ASP A 162 6.97 -11.71 15.42
CA ASP A 162 7.45 -12.99 14.93
C ASP A 162 6.40 -14.10 15.07
N GLY A 163 6.33 -14.98 14.07
CA GLY A 163 5.38 -16.10 14.04
C GLY A 163 5.64 -17.18 15.09
N GLY A 164 6.87 -17.27 15.58
CA GLY A 164 7.24 -18.18 16.68
C GLY A 164 6.71 -17.75 18.05
N GLN A 165 6.26 -16.50 18.20
CA GLN A 165 5.64 -16.03 19.43
C GLN A 165 4.17 -16.48 19.48
N GLU A 166 3.76 -17.08 20.61
CA GLU A 166 2.40 -17.54 20.78
C GLU A 166 1.39 -16.40 20.73
N LEU A 167 0.42 -16.48 19.82
CA LEU A 167 -0.67 -15.52 19.71
C LEU A 167 -1.67 -15.72 20.87
N PRO A 168 -2.32 -14.64 21.35
CA PRO A 168 -3.37 -14.75 22.35
C PRO A 168 -4.45 -15.74 21.94
N ALA A 169 -5.09 -16.37 22.92
CA ALA A 169 -6.22 -17.23 22.64
C ALA A 169 -7.37 -16.45 22.00
N ALA A 170 -8.09 -17.09 21.08
CA ALA A 170 -9.29 -16.49 20.52
C ALA A 170 -10.31 -16.19 21.61
N TRP A 171 -10.92 -15.01 21.55
CA TRP A 171 -11.98 -14.63 22.47
C TRP A 171 -13.30 -15.30 22.13
N THR A 172 -14.13 -15.54 23.14
CA THR A 172 -15.54 -15.88 22.90
C THR A 172 -16.31 -14.64 22.46
N ASP A 173 -17.39 -14.85 21.72
CA ASP A 173 -18.27 -13.75 21.27
C ASP A 173 -18.89 -12.99 22.46
N GLU A 174 -19.07 -13.65 23.60
CA GLU A 174 -19.56 -13.02 24.82
C GLU A 174 -18.53 -12.06 25.42
N ARG A 175 -17.26 -12.48 25.51
CA ARG A 175 -16.16 -11.63 26.00
C ARG A 175 -15.97 -10.42 25.06
N ALA A 176 -16.00 -10.64 23.75
CA ALA A 176 -15.87 -9.55 22.76
C ALA A 176 -16.99 -8.52 22.92
N ARG A 177 -18.24 -8.98 23.02
CA ARG A 177 -19.40 -8.08 23.24
C ARG A 177 -19.35 -7.35 24.57
N ALA A 178 -18.91 -7.99 25.65
CA ALA A 178 -18.74 -7.35 26.94
C ALA A 178 -17.71 -6.21 26.91
N CYS A 179 -16.71 -6.27 26.01
CA CYS A 179 -15.72 -5.21 25.76
C CYS A 179 -16.15 -4.25 24.64
N GLY A 180 -17.39 -4.30 24.15
CA GLY A 180 -17.88 -3.44 23.07
C GLY A 180 -17.27 -3.75 21.70
N ILE A 181 -16.65 -4.92 21.53
CA ILE A 181 -16.02 -5.30 20.25
C ILE A 181 -17.00 -6.12 19.41
N ARG A 182 -17.20 -5.67 18.18
CA ARG A 182 -18.05 -6.34 17.19
C ARG A 182 -17.54 -6.18 15.77
N PRO A 183 -17.98 -7.01 14.82
CA PRO A 183 -17.69 -6.80 13.42
C PRO A 183 -18.15 -5.40 12.95
N ALA A 184 -17.34 -4.76 12.12
CA ALA A 184 -17.70 -3.51 11.47
C ALA A 184 -18.78 -3.75 10.40
N THR A 185 -19.70 -2.81 10.27
CA THR A 185 -20.80 -2.85 9.31
C THR A 185 -20.80 -1.59 8.45
N PRO A 186 -21.51 -1.54 7.33
CA PRO A 186 -21.66 -0.31 6.54
C PRO A 186 -22.27 0.86 7.33
N LEU A 187 -23.05 0.59 8.41
CA LEU A 187 -23.61 1.62 9.29
C LEU A 187 -22.55 2.35 10.11
N ASP A 188 -21.36 1.74 10.25
CA ASP A 188 -20.24 2.34 10.97
C ASP A 188 -19.46 3.35 10.11
N ALA A 189 -19.81 3.55 8.85
CA ALA A 189 -19.09 4.43 7.93
C ALA A 189 -18.93 5.85 8.48
N LEU A 190 -19.99 6.46 8.99
CA LEU A 190 -19.94 7.81 9.55
C LEU A 190 -19.15 7.86 10.88
N PRO A 191 -19.39 6.97 11.86
CA PRO A 191 -18.54 6.85 13.04
C PRO A 191 -17.06 6.66 12.72
N LEU A 192 -16.71 5.79 11.76
CA LEU A 192 -15.33 5.53 11.34
C LEU A 192 -14.69 6.75 10.65
N ALA A 193 -15.45 7.45 9.80
CA ALA A 193 -14.97 8.68 9.16
C ALA A 193 -14.68 9.76 10.21
N ARG A 194 -15.50 9.88 11.25
CA ARG A 194 -15.27 10.79 12.38
C ARG A 194 -14.07 10.36 13.22
N LEU A 195 -13.97 9.08 13.57
CA LEU A 195 -12.80 8.55 14.30
C LEU A 195 -11.52 8.86 13.53
N TYR A 196 -11.48 8.57 12.23
CA TYR A 196 -10.35 8.92 11.36
C TYR A 196 -10.04 10.43 11.39
N ALA A 197 -11.06 11.28 11.30
CA ALA A 197 -10.89 12.74 11.32
C ALA A 197 -10.36 13.24 12.68
N THR A 198 -10.70 12.57 13.78
CA THR A 198 -10.22 12.91 15.13
C THR A 198 -8.75 12.55 15.32
N VAL A 199 -8.30 11.40 14.80
CA VAL A 199 -6.95 10.87 15.05
C VAL A 199 -5.93 11.26 13.98
N THR A 200 -6.38 11.66 12.79
CA THR A 200 -5.51 11.96 11.65
C THR A 200 -5.34 13.47 11.47
N PRO A 201 -4.11 13.98 11.39
CA PRO A 201 -3.87 15.40 11.14
C PRO A 201 -4.54 15.90 9.86
N GLN A 202 -5.14 17.10 9.92
CA GLN A 202 -5.90 17.65 8.80
C GLN A 202 -5.14 17.73 7.46
N PRO A 203 -3.83 18.05 7.43
CA PRO A 203 -3.06 18.00 6.18
C PRO A 203 -3.03 16.59 5.56
N VAL A 204 -2.88 15.55 6.39
CA VAL A 204 -2.89 14.15 5.93
C VAL A 204 -4.26 13.77 5.38
N GLN A 205 -5.35 14.13 6.08
CA GLN A 205 -6.71 13.88 5.62
C GLN A 205 -6.95 14.43 4.21
N ARG A 206 -6.49 15.67 3.95
CA ARG A 206 -6.63 16.34 2.64
C ARG A 206 -5.88 15.57 1.54
N LEU A 207 -4.68 15.12 1.84
CA LEU A 207 -3.81 14.43 0.88
C LEU A 207 -4.27 12.99 0.63
N GLU A 208 -4.73 12.30 1.67
CA GLU A 208 -5.32 10.96 1.51
C GLU A 208 -6.70 10.99 0.86
N GLY A 209 -7.47 12.06 1.06
CA GLY A 209 -8.76 12.30 0.41
C GLY A 209 -9.79 11.20 0.62
N ILE A 210 -9.76 10.53 1.76
CA ILE A 210 -10.71 9.47 2.11
C ILE A 210 -12.09 10.10 2.30
N ARG A 211 -13.10 9.54 1.66
CA ARG A 211 -14.49 10.03 1.66
C ARG A 211 -15.39 9.04 2.39
N LEU A 212 -16.58 9.50 2.79
CA LEU A 212 -17.58 8.66 3.45
C LEU A 212 -17.90 7.36 2.67
N PRO A 213 -18.11 7.38 1.33
CA PRO A 213 -18.35 6.14 0.58
C PRO A 213 -17.19 5.15 0.61
N ASP A 214 -15.98 5.59 0.93
CA ASP A 214 -14.84 4.66 1.06
C ASP A 214 -14.96 3.82 2.34
N TRP A 215 -15.57 4.37 3.39
CA TRP A 215 -15.86 3.67 4.64
C TRP A 215 -17.09 2.75 4.54
N GLU A 216 -18.06 3.07 3.70
CA GLU A 216 -19.24 2.21 3.46
C GLU A 216 -18.86 0.85 2.84
N ARG A 217 -17.69 0.77 2.22
CA ARG A 217 -17.16 -0.44 1.57
C ARG A 217 -16.28 -1.29 2.48
N GLN A 218 -16.31 -1.08 3.78
CA GLN A 218 -15.59 -1.92 4.74
C GLN A 218 -15.96 -3.39 4.52
N GLY A 219 -14.95 -4.27 4.57
CA GLY A 219 -15.11 -5.68 4.24
C GLY A 219 -14.89 -6.03 2.77
N THR A 220 -15.06 -5.09 1.82
CA THR A 220 -14.71 -5.26 0.40
C THR A 220 -13.55 -4.37 -0.03
N ASN A 221 -13.34 -3.23 0.65
CA ASN A 221 -12.22 -2.33 0.41
C ASN A 221 -11.30 -2.21 1.63
N TRP A 222 -10.39 -3.17 1.77
CA TRP A 222 -9.37 -3.21 2.81
C TRP A 222 -8.28 -2.12 2.70
N ARG A 223 -8.41 -1.20 1.75
CA ARG A 223 -7.46 -0.10 1.53
C ARG A 223 -7.71 1.14 2.37
N VAL A 224 -8.76 1.11 3.19
CA VAL A 224 -9.11 2.20 4.11
C VAL A 224 -9.16 1.67 5.53
N PRO A 225 -8.41 2.26 6.49
CA PRO A 225 -7.50 3.39 6.32
C PRO A 225 -6.27 3.04 5.47
N ARG A 226 -5.70 4.05 4.81
CA ARG A 226 -4.55 3.85 3.92
C ARG A 226 -3.30 3.42 4.71
N SER A 227 -2.56 2.47 4.15
CA SER A 227 -1.23 2.06 4.66
C SER A 227 -0.26 1.81 3.52
N SER A 228 1.04 1.79 3.83
CA SER A 228 2.10 1.50 2.86
C SER A 228 2.05 0.06 2.36
N LEU A 229 1.59 -0.87 3.21
CA LEU A 229 1.68 -2.31 2.96
C LEU A 229 0.42 -2.88 2.30
N ALA A 230 -0.74 -2.27 2.55
CA ALA A 230 -2.01 -2.75 2.02
C ALA A 230 -2.00 -2.99 0.50
N PRO A 231 -1.41 -2.13 -0.35
CA PRO A 231 -1.35 -2.37 -1.79
C PRO A 231 -0.42 -3.52 -2.20
N ILE A 232 0.51 -3.92 -1.34
CA ILE A 232 1.55 -4.91 -1.66
C ILE A 232 1.13 -6.31 -1.25
N LEU A 233 0.46 -6.42 -0.09
CA LEU A 233 0.08 -7.71 0.49
C LEU A 233 -1.14 -8.30 -0.22
N ARG A 234 -1.26 -9.62 -0.13
CA ARG A 234 -2.40 -10.39 -0.65
C ARG A 234 -2.99 -11.23 0.46
N PHE A 235 -4.31 -11.12 0.63
CA PHE A 235 -5.02 -11.78 1.71
C PHE A 235 -5.96 -12.84 1.16
N ALA A 236 -6.11 -13.92 1.93
CA ALA A 236 -7.12 -14.94 1.71
C ALA A 236 -8.47 -14.47 2.24
N ASP A 237 -8.43 -13.69 3.32
CA ASP A 237 -9.60 -13.14 3.99
C ASP A 237 -9.24 -11.79 4.63
N VAL A 238 -10.22 -10.88 4.72
CA VAL A 238 -10.07 -9.57 5.37
C VAL A 238 -11.29 -9.34 6.26
N GLU A 239 -11.03 -9.09 7.53
CA GLU A 239 -12.05 -8.83 8.52
C GLU A 239 -11.82 -7.46 9.18
N ALA A 240 -12.90 -6.79 9.53
CA ALA A 240 -12.86 -5.51 10.20
C ALA A 240 -13.75 -5.51 11.44
N PHE A 241 -13.26 -4.89 12.53
CA PHE A 241 -13.93 -4.82 13.81
C PHE A 241 -13.90 -3.41 14.35
N VAL A 242 -14.90 -3.05 15.12
CA VAL A 242 -14.98 -1.79 15.85
C VAL A 242 -15.06 -2.06 17.34
N GLN A 243 -14.52 -1.13 18.14
CA GLN A 243 -14.71 -1.08 19.58
C GLN A 243 -15.57 0.13 19.92
N GLU A 244 -16.72 -0.12 20.54
CA GLU A 244 -17.66 0.91 20.94
C GLU A 244 -17.18 1.60 22.24
N THR A 245 -17.44 2.90 22.32
CA THR A 245 -17.18 3.67 23.55
C THR A 245 -18.16 3.23 24.64
N PRO A 246 -17.69 2.89 25.85
CA PRO A 246 -18.56 2.58 26.97
C PRO A 246 -19.58 3.70 27.23
N GLY A 247 -20.85 3.35 27.27
CA GLY A 247 -21.94 4.33 27.48
C GLY A 247 -22.45 5.04 26.24
N GLY A 248 -21.96 4.69 25.04
CA GLY A 248 -22.58 5.08 23.76
C GLY A 248 -22.36 6.51 23.28
N GLY A 249 -21.55 7.31 23.98
CA GLY A 249 -21.34 8.71 23.64
C GLY A 249 -19.93 9.17 23.93
N GLY A 250 -19.00 8.95 23.02
CA GLY A 250 -17.73 9.67 23.06
C GLY A 250 -17.95 11.18 22.96
N ALA A 251 -17.06 12.00 23.56
CA ALA A 251 -17.15 13.47 23.54
C ALA A 251 -17.26 14.09 22.15
N ASP A 252 -16.85 13.34 21.11
CA ASP A 252 -16.91 13.69 19.69
C ASP A 252 -18.12 13.12 18.95
N GLY A 253 -19.03 12.42 19.65
CA GLY A 253 -20.22 11.79 19.06
C GLY A 253 -19.91 10.65 18.08
N THR A 254 -18.70 10.07 18.13
CA THR A 254 -18.34 8.94 17.26
C THR A 254 -18.95 7.63 17.74
N GLY A 255 -19.09 7.46 19.06
CA GLY A 255 -19.50 6.20 19.67
C GLY A 255 -18.48 5.06 19.50
N LEU A 256 -17.29 5.35 18.93
CA LEU A 256 -16.23 4.38 18.71
C LEU A 256 -14.92 4.85 19.33
N ASP A 257 -14.26 3.94 20.05
CA ASP A 257 -12.90 4.12 20.58
C ASP A 257 -11.84 3.58 19.63
N GLY A 258 -12.16 2.53 18.87
CA GLY A 258 -11.19 1.89 18.02
C GLY A 258 -11.78 1.14 16.82
N PHE A 259 -10.90 0.87 15.88
CA PHE A 259 -11.13 0.07 14.69
C PHE A 259 -9.93 -0.83 14.46
N ALA A 260 -10.14 -2.09 14.15
CA ALA A 260 -9.11 -3.03 13.76
C ALA A 260 -9.45 -3.65 12.41
N GLN A 261 -8.48 -3.70 11.51
CA GLN A 261 -8.58 -4.40 10.24
C GLN A 261 -7.52 -5.50 10.20
N ILE A 262 -7.96 -6.71 9.89
CA ILE A 262 -7.16 -7.92 9.88
C ILE A 262 -7.11 -8.46 8.47
N GLY A 263 -5.91 -8.75 7.98
CA GLY A 263 -5.69 -9.46 6.72
C GLY A 263 -5.05 -10.82 6.99
N VAL A 264 -5.77 -11.90 6.72
CA VAL A 264 -5.22 -13.25 6.80
C VAL A 264 -4.36 -13.51 5.58
N ALA A 265 -3.06 -13.77 5.78
CA ALA A 265 -2.10 -13.89 4.70
C ALA A 265 -2.44 -15.02 3.74
N LYS A 266 -2.33 -14.71 2.45
CA LYS A 266 -2.28 -15.68 1.36
C LYS A 266 -0.81 -15.91 1.00
N GLU A 267 -0.41 -17.16 0.77
CA GLU A 267 0.98 -17.50 0.43
C GLU A 267 1.97 -17.27 1.58
N ASP A 268 3.26 -17.08 1.29
CA ASP A 268 4.34 -16.93 2.28
C ASP A 268 4.54 -15.45 2.69
N GLN A 269 3.45 -14.78 3.08
CA GLN A 269 3.44 -13.41 3.55
C GLN A 269 3.03 -13.34 5.02
N PRO A 270 3.38 -12.28 5.77
CA PRO A 270 2.87 -12.07 7.12
C PRO A 270 1.36 -11.78 7.10
N HIS A 271 0.68 -12.08 8.19
CA HIS A 271 -0.66 -11.54 8.46
C HIS A 271 -0.58 -10.04 8.64
N TYR A 272 -1.68 -9.35 8.39
CA TYR A 272 -1.76 -7.90 8.47
C TYR A 272 -2.67 -7.47 9.60
N LEU A 273 -2.26 -6.45 10.34
CA LEU A 273 -3.06 -5.82 11.37
C LEU A 273 -2.95 -4.30 11.23
N LYS A 274 -4.05 -3.60 11.01
CA LYS A 274 -4.12 -2.14 11.11
C LYS A 274 -5.08 -1.78 12.22
N ILE A 275 -4.61 -0.95 13.15
CA ILE A 275 -5.43 -0.38 14.21
C ILE A 275 -5.55 1.12 13.97
N LEU A 276 -6.74 1.64 14.18
CA LEU A 276 -7.04 3.06 14.27
C LEU A 276 -7.77 3.27 15.59
N GLY A 277 -7.40 4.24 16.39
CA GLY A 277 -8.06 4.45 17.66
C GLY A 277 -7.78 5.78 18.29
N ARG A 278 -8.66 6.16 19.20
CA ARG A 278 -8.53 7.40 19.97
C ARG A 278 -7.27 7.40 20.80
N PRO A 279 -6.56 8.53 20.92
CA PRO A 279 -5.34 8.60 21.73
C PRO A 279 -5.57 8.32 23.22
N ASP A 280 -6.77 8.61 23.71
CA ASP A 280 -7.23 8.42 25.10
C ASP A 280 -8.02 7.11 25.29
N GLY A 281 -8.25 6.32 24.22
CA GLY A 281 -8.97 5.06 24.26
C GLY A 281 -8.11 3.90 24.79
N ASP A 282 -8.75 2.96 25.50
CA ASP A 282 -8.10 1.68 25.85
C ASP A 282 -8.29 0.68 24.70
N LEU A 283 -7.25 0.52 23.91
CA LEU A 283 -7.22 -0.38 22.76
C LEU A 283 -6.58 -1.74 23.06
N SER A 284 -6.24 -2.02 24.32
CA SER A 284 -5.57 -3.27 24.71
C SER A 284 -6.43 -4.48 24.37
N GLY A 285 -7.72 -4.41 24.72
CA GLY A 285 -8.68 -5.45 24.41
C GLY A 285 -8.87 -5.67 22.90
N LEU A 286 -8.95 -4.58 22.12
CA LEU A 286 -9.08 -4.67 20.68
C LEU A 286 -7.85 -5.31 20.02
N THR A 287 -6.65 -4.96 20.49
CA THR A 287 -5.39 -5.53 20.01
C THR A 287 -5.31 -7.03 20.32
N GLU A 288 -5.58 -7.42 21.56
CA GLU A 288 -5.58 -8.83 21.97
C GLU A 288 -6.62 -9.63 21.18
N PHE A 289 -7.84 -9.09 21.05
CA PHE A 289 -8.92 -9.70 20.26
C PHE A 289 -8.48 -9.93 18.82
N ALA A 290 -7.92 -8.89 18.16
CA ALA A 290 -7.50 -8.97 16.77
C ALA A 290 -6.42 -10.04 16.53
N LEU A 291 -5.46 -10.16 17.44
CA LEU A 291 -4.44 -11.21 17.42
C LEU A 291 -5.06 -12.61 17.63
N GLY A 292 -6.06 -12.72 18.52
CA GLY A 292 -6.82 -13.95 18.75
C GLY A 292 -7.62 -14.38 17.51
N VAL A 293 -8.18 -13.43 16.77
CA VAL A 293 -8.85 -13.71 15.47
C VAL A 293 -7.83 -14.26 14.47
N ILE A 294 -6.65 -13.64 14.33
CA ILE A 294 -5.58 -14.16 13.45
C ILE A 294 -5.24 -15.60 13.84
N ARG A 295 -5.07 -15.89 15.14
CA ARG A 295 -4.82 -17.27 15.65
C ARG A 295 -5.90 -18.24 15.19
N SER A 296 -7.17 -17.91 15.39
CA SER A 296 -8.30 -18.79 15.04
C SER A 296 -8.37 -19.13 13.54
N ARG A 297 -7.92 -18.18 12.69
CA ARG A 297 -7.86 -18.38 11.23
C ARG A 297 -6.66 -19.20 10.79
N THR A 298 -5.58 -19.21 11.57
CA THR A 298 -4.35 -19.94 11.27
C THR A 298 -4.33 -21.36 11.82
N GLU A 299 -5.13 -21.66 12.84
CA GLU A 299 -5.25 -23.00 13.43
C GLU A 299 -6.02 -24.01 12.56
N ARG A 300 -6.52 -23.59 11.40
CA ARG A 300 -7.19 -24.48 10.45
C ARG A 300 -6.23 -25.51 9.87
N PRO A 301 -6.66 -26.78 9.63
CA PRO A 301 -5.83 -27.82 9.03
C PRO A 301 -5.21 -27.34 7.71
N GLY A 302 -3.89 -27.41 7.60
CA GLY A 302 -3.14 -26.99 6.40
C GLY A 302 -2.61 -25.55 6.42
N ALA A 303 -2.93 -24.74 7.43
CA ALA A 303 -2.30 -23.43 7.60
C ALA A 303 -0.87 -23.58 8.17
N ARG A 304 0.11 -22.89 7.58
CA ARG A 304 1.46 -22.85 8.14
C ARG A 304 1.44 -21.98 9.41
N ARG A 305 1.77 -22.57 10.55
CA ARG A 305 1.69 -21.98 11.89
C ARG A 305 2.69 -20.84 12.18
N GLU A 306 3.68 -20.63 11.34
CA GLU A 306 4.85 -19.81 11.67
C GLU A 306 4.86 -18.42 11.01
N ARG A 307 3.70 -17.92 10.56
CA ARG A 307 3.65 -16.61 9.93
C ARG A 307 3.53 -15.51 10.96
N GLY A 308 4.45 -14.54 10.90
CA GLY A 308 4.37 -13.35 11.72
C GLY A 308 3.20 -12.44 11.36
N VAL A 309 2.99 -11.43 12.18
CA VAL A 309 2.00 -10.38 11.95
C VAL A 309 2.72 -9.07 11.69
N ILE A 310 2.34 -8.35 10.64
CA ILE A 310 2.88 -7.04 10.30
C ILE A 310 1.83 -5.96 10.51
N ALA A 311 2.23 -4.85 11.14
CA ALA A 311 1.35 -3.76 11.48
C ALA A 311 1.96 -2.42 11.08
N PRO A 312 1.39 -1.70 10.08
CA PRO A 312 1.79 -0.34 9.76
C PRO A 312 1.12 0.67 10.69
N VAL A 313 1.90 1.55 11.33
CA VAL A 313 1.43 2.58 12.25
C VAL A 313 1.99 3.93 11.84
N ARG A 314 1.13 4.93 11.72
CA ARG A 314 1.56 6.30 11.41
C ARG A 314 2.29 6.90 12.60
N THR A 315 3.31 7.70 12.36
CA THR A 315 4.10 8.33 13.44
C THR A 315 3.26 9.19 14.39
N TYR A 316 2.14 9.72 13.93
CA TYR A 316 1.19 10.46 14.78
C TYR A 316 0.24 9.56 15.59
N GLU A 317 0.21 8.24 15.32
CA GLU A 317 -0.55 7.22 16.04
C GLU A 317 0.29 6.60 17.18
N SER A 318 1.16 7.38 17.83
CA SER A 318 2.13 6.90 18.85
C SER A 318 1.55 6.08 20.01
N PRO A 319 0.29 6.28 20.46
CA PRO A 319 -0.30 5.38 21.47
C PRO A 319 -0.48 3.95 20.94
N ILE A 320 -0.70 3.78 19.63
CA ILE A 320 -0.86 2.46 19.00
C ILE A 320 0.49 1.76 18.87
N ASP A 321 1.59 2.49 18.56
CA ASP A 321 2.95 1.94 18.56
C ASP A 321 3.24 1.22 19.87
N ARG A 322 3.05 1.91 21.01
CA ARG A 322 3.31 1.35 22.35
C ARG A 322 2.45 0.13 22.66
N ARG A 323 1.17 0.16 22.29
CA ARG A 323 0.25 -0.97 22.48
C ARG A 323 0.68 -2.21 21.70
N LEU A 324 1.18 -2.02 20.49
CA LEU A 324 1.71 -3.11 19.69
C LEU A 324 3.05 -3.60 20.23
N GLU A 325 3.93 -2.70 20.70
CA GLU A 325 5.16 -3.10 21.38
C GLU A 325 4.88 -3.96 22.62
N ASP A 326 3.92 -3.56 23.47
CA ASP A 326 3.45 -4.34 24.62
C ASP A 326 2.89 -5.72 24.19
N ALA A 327 2.32 -5.81 22.99
CA ALA A 327 1.84 -7.06 22.38
C ALA A 327 2.94 -7.87 21.67
N GLY A 328 4.22 -7.49 21.82
CA GLY A 328 5.38 -8.22 21.30
C GLY A 328 5.77 -7.88 19.86
N PHE A 329 5.32 -6.75 19.32
CA PHE A 329 5.81 -6.24 18.04
C PHE A 329 7.12 -5.45 18.23
N GLY A 330 7.99 -5.51 17.21
CA GLY A 330 9.15 -4.65 17.10
C GLY A 330 9.14 -3.87 15.78
N THR A 331 9.63 -2.64 15.79
CA THR A 331 9.79 -1.85 14.57
C THR A 331 10.88 -2.42 13.69
N ILE A 332 10.54 -2.80 12.45
CA ILE A 332 11.48 -3.36 11.46
C ILE A 332 11.84 -2.37 10.36
N ALA A 333 11.03 -1.36 10.13
CA ALA A 333 11.30 -0.31 9.16
C ALA A 333 10.52 0.97 9.47
N THR A 334 11.03 2.09 8.97
CA THR A 334 10.29 3.34 8.85
C THR A 334 10.23 3.73 7.38
N VAL A 335 9.06 4.07 6.89
CA VAL A 335 8.84 4.46 5.49
C VAL A 335 8.24 5.85 5.40
N THR A 336 8.72 6.60 4.43
CA THR A 336 8.20 7.93 4.10
C THR A 336 7.07 7.79 3.08
N LEU A 337 6.01 8.52 3.31
CA LEU A 337 4.81 8.54 2.49
C LEU A 337 4.80 9.79 1.65
N LEU A 338 4.74 9.60 0.35
CA LEU A 338 4.72 10.70 -0.60
C LEU A 338 3.52 10.58 -1.53
N MET A 339 3.03 11.72 -1.98
CA MET A 339 1.90 11.81 -2.90
C MET A 339 2.15 12.92 -3.93
N LYS A 340 1.65 12.68 -5.13
CA LYS A 340 1.60 13.69 -6.20
C LYS A 340 0.19 13.80 -6.75
N GLU A 341 -0.35 15.01 -6.78
CA GLU A 341 -1.54 15.30 -7.58
C GLU A 341 -1.17 15.40 -9.06
N THR A 342 -2.00 14.84 -9.90
CA THR A 342 -1.87 14.89 -11.34
C THR A 342 -2.91 15.85 -11.91
N LEU A 343 -2.52 16.61 -12.93
CA LEU A 343 -3.46 17.43 -13.68
C LEU A 343 -4.26 16.53 -14.61
N VAL A 344 -5.48 16.24 -14.26
CA VAL A 344 -6.42 15.53 -15.12
C VAL A 344 -7.03 16.55 -16.09
N ARG A 345 -6.85 16.36 -17.40
CA ARG A 345 -7.63 17.11 -18.37
C ARG A 345 -9.09 16.63 -18.31
N VAL A 346 -9.95 17.44 -17.73
CA VAL A 346 -11.39 17.27 -17.91
C VAL A 346 -11.65 17.60 -19.40
N ALA A 347 -12.13 16.63 -20.18
CA ALA A 347 -12.64 16.92 -21.50
C ALA A 347 -13.81 17.89 -21.33
N ASP A 348 -13.76 19.03 -22.05
CA ASP A 348 -14.92 19.95 -22.08
C ASP A 348 -16.17 19.11 -22.45
N PRO A 349 -17.25 19.25 -21.68
CA PRO A 349 -18.49 18.58 -22.04
C PRO A 349 -18.84 19.00 -23.48
N ALA A 350 -18.95 18.02 -24.38
CA ALA A 350 -19.37 18.30 -25.75
C ALA A 350 -20.66 19.08 -25.67
N LEU A 351 -20.64 20.35 -26.09
CA LEU A 351 -21.83 21.16 -26.22
C LEU A 351 -22.74 20.42 -27.19
N VAL A 352 -23.77 19.76 -26.66
CA VAL A 352 -24.84 19.20 -27.50
C VAL A 352 -25.51 20.42 -28.12
N PRO A 353 -25.48 20.58 -29.45
CA PRO A 353 -26.19 21.69 -30.06
C PRO A 353 -27.67 21.58 -29.65
N ALA A 354 -28.21 22.59 -29.00
CA ALA A 354 -29.64 22.67 -28.77
C ALA A 354 -30.32 22.63 -30.14
N GLY A 355 -30.92 21.50 -30.45
CA GLY A 355 -31.72 21.36 -31.65
C GLY A 355 -32.86 22.37 -31.61
N VAL A 356 -32.75 23.40 -32.44
CA VAL A 356 -33.86 24.33 -32.72
C VAL A 356 -34.97 23.48 -33.34
N ARG A 357 -36.10 23.37 -32.64
CA ARG A 357 -37.35 22.91 -33.20
C ARG A 357 -38.06 24.06 -33.92
#